data_bc4656f664ad8c05619e67239301c64a
#
_entry.id   bc4656f664ad8c05619e67239301c64a
#
_cell.length_a   1.000
_cell.length_b   1.000
_cell.length_c   1.000
_cell.angle_alpha   90.00
_cell.angle_beta   90.00
_cell.angle_gamma   90.00
#
_symmetry.space_group_name_H-M   'P 1'
#
loop_
_entity.id
_entity.type
_entity.pdbx_description
1 polymer ?
#
loop_
_entity_poly.entity_id
_entity_poly.type
_entity_poly.pdbx_seq_one_letter_code
_entity_poly.pdbx_strand_id
1 'polypeptide(L)'
;MSTLPSPELAEDPPQTSAPPAGLDRGVLAVAMVVVLGAIMSILDVTVVNVAISHLAGAFNSPLATIQWVATGYTLALATVIPLTGWASARFGTKRLYMISIALFVAGSALAGMAWSAESLIAFRVLQGLGGGMIMPAGMTILTQKAGPSRVGQVMSVVGIPMLLGPIGGPILGGWLVDDVSWRWIFFINLPIGVVALFLAARILDRDTPRPGERLDILGLILLSPGLASLIYGLATGAQHRDFGRADALITTIVGAVLVVLFALRALTAANPLIDLRLLKRRSVAAASGTMVLFMCAFMGAMLLMPLYYQAVRQENAFSSGLLLAPQGIGAMVTMPVGGKLTDRIGPGRVVLIGLLVVVASVAGFTAVLHADTSYWVLGSVLFVMGLGMGMTMMPTMAAAIQTLVHDEVPKASTMLNIIQQVSASIGTALMSVLLANALTHKLGGAAGGGLSASQKVPPQIMQKIAGPMADAFQSTYWWAVGLLALAFIPALLLPRHKPTSSSADTPMPMH
;
A
#
# COMPACT_ATOMS: atom_id res chain seq x y z
N MET A 1 -55.50 52.61 -24.47
CA MET A 1 -54.34 52.11 -23.67
C MET A 1 -54.40 50.61 -23.72
N SER A 2 -53.62 50.05 -24.63
CA SER A 2 -53.52 48.62 -24.93
C SER A 2 -52.35 48.03 -24.13
N THR A 3 -52.61 47.12 -23.21
CA THR A 3 -51.67 46.40 -22.42
C THR A 3 -51.14 45.23 -23.28
N LEU A 4 -49.86 45.28 -23.62
CA LEU A 4 -49.14 44.14 -24.24
C LEU A 4 -48.90 43.07 -23.18
N PRO A 5 -49.08 41.77 -23.48
CA PRO A 5 -48.72 40.68 -22.58
C PRO A 5 -47.20 40.50 -22.54
N SER A 6 -46.64 40.25 -21.34
CA SER A 6 -45.25 39.93 -21.10
C SER A 6 -44.84 38.60 -21.79
N PRO A 7 -43.64 38.48 -22.35
CA PRO A 7 -43.20 37.21 -22.91
C PRO A 7 -43.00 36.19 -21.79
N GLU A 8 -43.71 35.08 -21.91
CA GLU A 8 -43.52 33.85 -21.12
C GLU A 8 -42.09 33.34 -21.30
N LEU A 9 -41.32 33.35 -20.21
CA LEU A 9 -40.00 32.74 -20.16
C LEU A 9 -40.18 31.23 -20.41
N ALA A 10 -39.76 30.77 -21.59
CA ALA A 10 -39.67 29.36 -21.88
C ALA A 10 -38.73 28.70 -20.84
N GLU A 11 -39.28 27.85 -19.99
CA GLU A 11 -38.48 26.96 -19.14
C GLU A 11 -37.63 26.10 -20.03
N ASP A 12 -36.30 26.25 -19.93
CA ASP A 12 -35.34 25.32 -20.55
C ASP A 12 -35.66 23.89 -20.09
N PRO A 13 -35.74 22.92 -21.02
CA PRO A 13 -35.99 21.53 -20.63
C PRO A 13 -34.91 21.04 -19.67
N PRO A 14 -35.25 20.24 -18.65
CA PRO A 14 -34.30 19.74 -17.70
C PRO A 14 -33.17 19.01 -18.44
N GLN A 15 -31.94 19.53 -18.31
CA GLN A 15 -30.78 18.89 -18.85
C GLN A 15 -30.66 17.50 -18.22
N THR A 16 -31.07 16.48 -18.96
CA THR A 16 -30.80 15.08 -18.63
C THR A 16 -29.30 14.93 -18.55
N SER A 17 -28.77 14.87 -17.34
CA SER A 17 -27.36 14.54 -17.10
C SER A 17 -27.07 13.21 -17.77
N ALA A 18 -26.31 13.24 -18.85
CA ALA A 18 -25.83 12.05 -19.53
C ALA A 18 -25.17 11.13 -18.47
N PRO A 19 -25.35 9.80 -18.57
CA PRO A 19 -24.67 8.87 -17.68
C PRO A 19 -23.16 9.16 -17.73
N PRO A 20 -22.42 9.04 -16.60
CA PRO A 20 -21.01 9.40 -16.56
C PRO A 20 -20.28 8.61 -17.62
N ALA A 21 -19.79 9.29 -18.64
CA ALA A 21 -18.93 8.73 -19.67
C ALA A 21 -17.74 8.07 -18.97
N GLY A 22 -17.28 6.90 -19.47
CA GLY A 22 -16.09 6.23 -18.97
C GLY A 22 -14.90 7.19 -18.88
N LEU A 23 -13.81 6.78 -18.26
CA LEU A 23 -12.60 7.60 -18.11
C LEU A 23 -12.23 8.21 -19.47
N ASP A 24 -12.15 9.52 -19.51
CA ASP A 24 -11.78 10.23 -20.71
C ASP A 24 -10.29 9.94 -21.06
N ARG A 25 -9.91 10.12 -22.32
CA ARG A 25 -8.54 9.83 -22.80
C ARG A 25 -7.47 10.60 -22.02
N GLY A 26 -7.77 11.80 -21.56
CA GLY A 26 -6.85 12.63 -20.78
C GLY A 26 -6.60 12.03 -19.39
N VAL A 27 -7.67 11.59 -18.70
CA VAL A 27 -7.57 10.93 -17.39
C VAL A 27 -6.84 9.59 -17.53
N LEU A 28 -7.13 8.82 -18.59
CA LEU A 28 -6.47 7.54 -18.83
C LEU A 28 -4.98 7.71 -19.11
N ALA A 29 -4.58 8.75 -19.86
CA ALA A 29 -3.17 9.05 -20.10
C ALA A 29 -2.42 9.42 -18.81
N VAL A 30 -3.03 10.23 -17.95
CA VAL A 30 -2.47 10.55 -16.62
C VAL A 30 -2.41 9.29 -15.74
N ALA A 31 -3.43 8.44 -15.77
CA ALA A 31 -3.45 7.18 -15.04
C ALA A 31 -2.29 6.27 -15.48
N MET A 32 -2.02 6.17 -16.78
CA MET A 32 -0.90 5.40 -17.33
C MET A 32 0.46 5.87 -16.78
N VAL A 33 0.67 7.18 -16.69
CA VAL A 33 1.90 7.76 -16.12
C VAL A 33 2.06 7.36 -14.66
N VAL A 34 0.98 7.48 -13.87
CA VAL A 34 0.99 7.14 -12.44
C VAL A 34 1.18 5.64 -12.23
N VAL A 35 0.54 4.81 -13.05
CA VAL A 35 0.68 3.34 -13.04
C VAL A 35 2.13 2.92 -13.33
N LEU A 36 2.81 3.53 -14.29
CA LEU A 36 4.23 3.23 -14.58
C LEU A 36 5.12 3.51 -13.36
N GLY A 37 4.93 4.64 -12.69
CA GLY A 37 5.66 4.95 -11.47
C GLY A 37 5.34 3.98 -10.32
N ALA A 38 4.07 3.60 -10.18
CA ALA A 38 3.63 2.64 -9.17
C ALA A 38 4.22 1.24 -9.40
N ILE A 39 4.13 0.72 -10.64
CA ILE A 39 4.71 -0.59 -11.01
C ILE A 39 6.21 -0.61 -10.69
N MET A 40 6.94 0.41 -11.11
CA MET A 40 8.37 0.52 -10.88
C MET A 40 8.72 0.44 -9.39
N SER A 41 8.02 1.20 -8.55
CA SER A 41 8.26 1.23 -7.10
C SER A 41 7.88 -0.09 -6.41
N ILE A 42 6.80 -0.75 -6.84
CA ILE A 42 6.32 -1.99 -6.22
C ILE A 42 7.16 -3.19 -6.64
N LEU A 43 7.49 -3.29 -7.93
CA LEU A 43 8.37 -4.35 -8.44
C LEU A 43 9.74 -4.29 -7.78
N ASP A 44 10.29 -3.10 -7.60
CA ASP A 44 11.61 -2.91 -6.98
C ASP A 44 11.69 -3.55 -5.57
N VAL A 45 10.65 -3.36 -4.75
CA VAL A 45 10.60 -3.97 -3.41
C VAL A 45 10.55 -5.49 -3.49
N THR A 46 9.70 -6.02 -4.37
CA THR A 46 9.42 -7.46 -4.43
C THR A 46 10.54 -8.26 -5.09
N VAL A 47 11.16 -7.70 -6.13
CA VAL A 47 12.29 -8.32 -6.86
C VAL A 47 13.55 -8.37 -5.98
N VAL A 48 13.85 -7.32 -5.22
CA VAL A 48 15.03 -7.28 -4.34
C VAL A 48 14.94 -8.32 -3.22
N ASN A 49 13.75 -8.59 -2.69
CA ASN A 49 13.58 -9.61 -1.66
C ASN A 49 13.99 -11.01 -2.13
N VAL A 50 13.81 -11.34 -3.40
CA VAL A 50 14.26 -12.61 -4.00
C VAL A 50 15.76 -12.65 -4.14
N ALA A 51 16.41 -11.52 -4.41
CA ALA A 51 17.84 -11.43 -4.65
C ALA A 51 18.72 -11.48 -3.38
N ILE A 52 18.14 -11.37 -2.18
CA ILE A 52 18.90 -11.20 -0.92
C ILE A 52 19.97 -12.29 -0.73
N SER A 53 19.65 -13.56 -0.96
CA SER A 53 20.60 -14.67 -0.82
C SER A 53 21.72 -14.61 -1.86
N HIS A 54 21.42 -14.26 -3.11
CA HIS A 54 22.41 -14.08 -4.17
C HIS A 54 23.35 -12.90 -3.90
N LEU A 55 22.80 -11.78 -3.39
CA LEU A 55 23.59 -10.61 -3.01
C LEU A 55 24.56 -10.93 -1.87
N ALA A 56 24.16 -11.76 -0.89
CA ALA A 56 25.04 -12.22 0.18
C ALA A 56 26.26 -12.98 -0.38
N GLY A 57 26.02 -13.87 -1.34
CA GLY A 57 27.09 -14.58 -2.05
C GLY A 57 27.95 -13.65 -2.93
N ALA A 58 27.31 -12.77 -3.72
CA ALA A 58 27.99 -11.87 -4.66
C ALA A 58 28.93 -10.86 -3.98
N PHE A 59 28.58 -10.38 -2.79
CA PHE A 59 29.40 -9.46 -2.00
C PHE A 59 30.20 -10.12 -0.89
N ASN A 60 30.08 -11.46 -0.75
CA ASN A 60 30.69 -12.22 0.34
C ASN A 60 30.43 -11.58 1.73
N SER A 61 29.21 -11.13 1.93
CA SER A 61 28.78 -10.38 3.11
C SER A 61 27.75 -11.16 3.93
N PRO A 62 27.73 -11.00 5.26
CA PRO A 62 26.73 -11.62 6.11
C PRO A 62 25.30 -11.27 5.67
N LEU A 63 24.39 -12.23 5.76
CA LEU A 63 22.97 -12.03 5.40
C LEU A 63 22.33 -10.85 6.14
N ALA A 64 22.69 -10.66 7.41
CA ALA A 64 22.25 -9.53 8.23
C ALA A 64 22.64 -8.16 7.63
N THR A 65 23.84 -8.06 7.03
CA THR A 65 24.26 -6.83 6.34
C THR A 65 23.47 -6.63 5.06
N ILE A 66 23.26 -7.70 4.28
CA ILE A 66 22.53 -7.61 3.01
C ILE A 66 21.03 -7.30 3.22
N GLN A 67 20.43 -7.70 4.33
CA GLN A 67 19.07 -7.33 4.67
C GLN A 67 18.85 -5.80 4.76
N TRP A 68 19.92 -5.04 5.06
CA TRP A 68 19.87 -3.58 5.03
C TRP A 68 19.60 -3.00 3.63
N VAL A 69 19.84 -3.75 2.56
CA VAL A 69 19.48 -3.35 1.18
C VAL A 69 17.97 -3.13 1.06
N ALA A 70 17.14 -3.99 1.66
CA ALA A 70 15.69 -3.83 1.70
C ALA A 70 15.25 -2.89 2.83
N THR A 71 15.83 -3.03 4.03
CA THR A 71 15.48 -2.24 5.21
C THR A 71 15.82 -0.76 5.02
N GLY A 72 17.03 -0.44 4.53
CA GLY A 72 17.47 0.93 4.28
C GLY A 72 16.57 1.66 3.26
N TYR A 73 16.16 0.97 2.21
CA TYR A 73 15.18 1.48 1.25
C TYR A 73 13.82 1.79 1.93
N THR A 74 13.29 0.84 2.70
CA THR A 74 11.98 0.99 3.35
C THR A 74 11.99 2.12 4.38
N LEU A 75 13.06 2.26 5.15
CA LEU A 75 13.24 3.35 6.12
C LEU A 75 13.33 4.72 5.43
N ALA A 76 14.11 4.82 4.35
CA ALA A 76 14.21 6.04 3.54
C ALA A 76 12.86 6.44 2.94
N LEU A 77 12.11 5.46 2.42
CA LEU A 77 10.75 5.63 1.92
C LEU A 77 9.83 6.18 3.00
N ALA A 78 9.80 5.57 4.19
CA ALA A 78 8.98 6.01 5.30
C ALA A 78 9.34 7.42 5.80
N THR A 79 10.63 7.76 5.77
CA THR A 79 11.16 9.06 6.22
C THR A 79 10.72 10.21 5.31
N VAL A 80 10.60 9.97 3.99
CA VAL A 80 10.30 11.03 3.01
C VAL A 80 8.80 11.20 2.74
N ILE A 81 7.98 10.17 2.95
CA ILE A 81 6.52 10.24 2.71
C ILE A 81 5.88 11.48 3.36
N PRO A 82 6.15 11.82 4.64
CA PRO A 82 5.52 12.96 5.29
C PRO A 82 5.77 14.30 4.58
N LEU A 83 6.92 14.42 3.90
CA LEU A 83 7.31 15.64 3.19
C LEU A 83 6.49 15.88 1.92
N THR A 84 5.86 14.84 1.36
CA THR A 84 5.21 14.88 0.04
C THR A 84 4.12 15.94 -0.06
N GLY A 85 3.28 16.07 0.97
CA GLY A 85 2.18 17.05 0.98
C GLY A 85 2.67 18.48 0.86
N TRP A 86 3.64 18.87 1.71
CA TRP A 86 4.28 20.18 1.65
C TRP A 86 5.04 20.41 0.35
N ALA A 87 5.83 19.43 -0.09
CA ALA A 87 6.62 19.54 -1.31
C ALA A 87 5.73 19.67 -2.56
N SER A 88 4.59 18.99 -2.61
CA SER A 88 3.58 19.15 -3.67
C SER A 88 3.01 20.55 -3.72
N ALA A 89 2.68 21.13 -2.56
CA ALA A 89 2.16 22.50 -2.49
C ALA A 89 3.24 23.54 -2.83
N ARG A 90 4.46 23.37 -2.32
CA ARG A 90 5.58 24.31 -2.47
C ARG A 90 6.17 24.35 -3.87
N PHE A 91 6.40 23.20 -4.48
CA PHE A 91 7.13 23.06 -5.76
C PHE A 91 6.19 22.70 -6.92
N GLY A 92 4.97 22.26 -6.62
CA GLY A 92 4.04 21.70 -7.57
C GLY A 92 4.11 20.17 -7.65
N THR A 93 2.97 19.54 -7.87
CA THR A 93 2.85 18.08 -7.81
C THR A 93 3.52 17.40 -9.01
N LYS A 94 3.44 17.97 -10.22
CA LYS A 94 4.13 17.46 -11.42
C LYS A 94 5.65 17.47 -11.23
N ARG A 95 6.22 18.60 -10.79
CA ARG A 95 7.67 18.73 -10.57
C ARG A 95 8.13 17.73 -9.51
N LEU A 96 7.41 17.65 -8.39
CA LEU A 96 7.72 16.68 -7.34
C LEU A 96 7.70 15.26 -7.87
N TYR A 97 6.67 14.86 -8.60
CA TYR A 97 6.54 13.54 -9.18
C TYR A 97 7.70 13.21 -10.13
N MET A 98 8.07 14.15 -11.00
CA MET A 98 9.20 13.98 -11.92
C MET A 98 10.54 13.87 -11.19
N ILE A 99 10.79 14.71 -10.16
CA ILE A 99 12.01 14.65 -9.35
C ILE A 99 12.06 13.31 -8.60
N SER A 100 10.95 12.84 -8.08
CA SER A 100 10.85 11.56 -7.37
C SER A 100 11.21 10.38 -8.28
N ILE A 101 10.67 10.34 -9.49
CA ILE A 101 11.04 9.30 -10.48
C ILE A 101 12.50 9.44 -10.89
N ALA A 102 12.99 10.64 -11.16
CA ALA A 102 14.38 10.87 -11.55
C ALA A 102 15.36 10.40 -10.45
N LEU A 103 15.06 10.73 -9.18
CA LEU A 103 15.87 10.31 -8.04
C LEU A 103 15.81 8.80 -7.84
N PHE A 104 14.64 8.19 -8.01
CA PHE A 104 14.46 6.74 -7.95
C PHE A 104 15.27 6.03 -9.05
N VAL A 105 15.19 6.50 -10.29
CA VAL A 105 15.92 5.93 -11.43
C VAL A 105 17.42 6.10 -11.25
N ALA A 106 17.88 7.26 -10.81
CA ALA A 106 19.29 7.50 -10.52
C ALA A 106 19.81 6.59 -9.40
N GLY A 107 19.06 6.46 -8.29
CA GLY A 107 19.38 5.55 -7.21
C GLY A 107 19.40 4.09 -7.68
N SER A 108 18.46 3.70 -8.55
CA SER A 108 18.41 2.36 -9.13
C SER A 108 19.60 2.09 -10.06
N ALA A 109 19.99 3.06 -10.90
CA ALA A 109 21.17 2.95 -11.75
C ALA A 109 22.44 2.76 -10.90
N LEU A 110 22.62 3.56 -9.86
CA LEU A 110 23.73 3.46 -8.92
C LEU A 110 23.72 2.12 -8.18
N ALA A 111 22.56 1.62 -7.75
CA ALA A 111 22.41 0.33 -7.10
C ALA A 111 22.83 -0.83 -8.02
N GLY A 112 22.48 -0.78 -9.30
CA GLY A 112 22.95 -1.75 -10.31
C GLY A 112 24.46 -1.71 -10.57
N MET A 113 25.11 -0.57 -10.30
CA MET A 113 26.56 -0.38 -10.44
C MET A 113 27.32 -0.56 -9.11
N ALA A 114 26.66 -0.97 -8.04
CA ALA A 114 27.27 -1.12 -6.72
C ALA A 114 28.44 -2.10 -6.74
N TRP A 115 29.51 -1.73 -6.00
CA TRP A 115 30.76 -2.49 -5.89
C TRP A 115 30.98 -3.14 -4.53
N SER A 116 30.17 -2.74 -3.51
CA SER A 116 30.16 -3.35 -2.17
C SER A 116 28.74 -3.36 -1.59
N ALA A 117 28.52 -4.13 -0.53
CA ALA A 117 27.26 -4.16 0.18
C ALA A 117 26.88 -2.78 0.72
N GLU A 118 27.84 -2.02 1.27
CA GLU A 118 27.64 -0.70 1.85
C GLU A 118 27.26 0.31 0.76
N SER A 119 27.92 0.26 -0.42
CA SER A 119 27.56 1.13 -1.54
C SER A 119 26.17 0.83 -2.04
N LEU A 120 25.79 -0.47 -2.13
CA LEU A 120 24.44 -0.86 -2.49
C LEU A 120 23.42 -0.34 -1.49
N ILE A 121 23.65 -0.48 -0.19
CA ILE A 121 22.77 0.03 0.86
C ILE A 121 22.61 1.56 0.73
N ALA A 122 23.70 2.30 0.57
CA ALA A 122 23.66 3.75 0.40
C ALA A 122 22.83 4.18 -0.82
N PHE A 123 23.00 3.51 -1.95
CA PHE A 123 22.23 3.78 -3.16
C PHE A 123 20.76 3.39 -3.02
N ARG A 124 20.46 2.35 -2.25
CA ARG A 124 19.08 1.97 -1.90
C ARG A 124 18.40 3.01 -1.02
N VAL A 125 19.11 3.61 -0.09
CA VAL A 125 18.60 4.73 0.71
C VAL A 125 18.25 5.92 -0.21
N LEU A 126 19.15 6.28 -1.13
CA LEU A 126 18.91 7.33 -2.12
C LEU A 126 17.68 7.02 -2.99
N GLN A 127 17.57 5.79 -3.48
CA GLN A 127 16.44 5.31 -4.26
C GLN A 127 15.12 5.38 -3.46
N GLY A 128 15.15 5.01 -2.19
CA GLY A 128 14.00 5.07 -1.29
C GLY A 128 13.49 6.49 -1.05
N LEU A 129 14.38 7.49 -0.96
CA LEU A 129 14.00 8.89 -0.87
C LEU A 129 13.21 9.37 -2.11
N GLY A 130 13.55 8.86 -3.30
CA GLY A 130 12.74 9.08 -4.50
C GLY A 130 11.42 8.30 -4.46
N GLY A 131 11.51 6.99 -4.18
CA GLY A 131 10.38 6.06 -4.22
C GLY A 131 9.22 6.44 -3.30
N GLY A 132 9.50 6.94 -2.09
CA GLY A 132 8.49 7.26 -1.10
C GLY A 132 7.53 8.39 -1.49
N MET A 133 7.92 9.26 -2.42
CA MET A 133 7.06 10.35 -2.88
C MET A 133 6.26 10.00 -4.15
N ILE A 134 6.60 8.91 -4.87
CA ILE A 134 5.96 8.56 -6.15
C ILE A 134 4.46 8.30 -5.96
N MET A 135 4.10 7.42 -5.03
CA MET A 135 2.70 7.04 -4.83
C MET A 135 1.83 8.20 -4.32
N PRO A 136 2.18 8.92 -3.24
CA PRO A 136 1.34 10.02 -2.75
C PRO A 136 1.18 11.15 -3.78
N ALA A 137 2.27 11.52 -4.49
CA ALA A 137 2.21 12.53 -5.54
C ALA A 137 1.39 12.06 -6.75
N GLY A 138 1.58 10.80 -7.19
CA GLY A 138 0.81 10.20 -8.28
C GLY A 138 -0.68 10.15 -7.97
N MET A 139 -1.05 9.75 -6.74
CA MET A 139 -2.45 9.73 -6.27
C MET A 139 -3.06 11.14 -6.27
N THR A 140 -2.29 12.14 -5.84
CA THR A 140 -2.71 13.54 -5.88
C THR A 140 -2.98 14.02 -7.31
N ILE A 141 -2.04 13.79 -8.24
CA ILE A 141 -2.19 14.15 -9.65
C ILE A 141 -3.46 13.52 -10.24
N LEU A 142 -3.63 12.23 -9.98
CA LEU A 142 -4.69 11.45 -10.59
C LEU A 142 -6.07 11.82 -10.06
N THR A 143 -6.20 12.01 -8.74
CA THR A 143 -7.46 12.42 -8.12
C THR A 143 -7.87 13.84 -8.50
N GLN A 144 -6.90 14.76 -8.60
CA GLN A 144 -7.14 16.12 -9.06
C GLN A 144 -7.61 16.16 -10.52
N LYS A 145 -7.03 15.32 -11.39
CA LYS A 145 -7.42 15.26 -12.82
C LYS A 145 -8.78 14.58 -13.04
N ALA A 146 -9.09 13.56 -12.25
CA ALA A 146 -10.35 12.81 -12.39
C ALA A 146 -11.58 13.58 -11.86
N GLY A 147 -11.37 14.41 -10.86
CA GLY A 147 -12.45 15.08 -10.13
C GLY A 147 -13.22 14.11 -9.20
N PRO A 148 -14.03 14.65 -8.28
CA PRO A 148 -14.70 13.88 -7.22
C PRO A 148 -15.60 12.74 -7.72
N SER A 149 -16.26 12.92 -8.87
CA SER A 149 -17.22 11.96 -9.44
C SER A 149 -16.58 10.68 -10.02
N ARG A 150 -15.28 10.67 -10.28
CA ARG A 150 -14.55 9.56 -10.93
C ARG A 150 -13.38 9.01 -10.11
N VAL A 151 -13.28 9.42 -8.84
CA VAL A 151 -12.19 8.97 -7.94
C VAL A 151 -12.17 7.45 -7.82
N GLY A 152 -13.33 6.79 -7.69
CA GLY A 152 -13.42 5.34 -7.59
C GLY A 152 -12.83 4.59 -8.79
N GLN A 153 -13.17 5.02 -10.01
CA GLN A 153 -12.65 4.41 -11.25
C GLN A 153 -11.13 4.59 -11.38
N VAL A 154 -10.65 5.77 -11.03
CA VAL A 154 -9.23 6.11 -11.10
C VAL A 154 -8.42 5.35 -10.07
N MET A 155 -8.94 5.24 -8.83
CA MET A 155 -8.31 4.43 -7.78
C MET A 155 -8.19 2.96 -8.18
N SER A 156 -9.19 2.41 -8.87
CA SER A 156 -9.13 1.02 -9.34
C SER A 156 -8.02 0.78 -10.36
N VAL A 157 -7.70 1.76 -11.21
CA VAL A 157 -6.61 1.64 -12.19
C VAL A 157 -5.25 1.60 -11.49
N VAL A 158 -5.03 2.42 -10.46
CA VAL A 158 -3.78 2.42 -9.66
C VAL A 158 -3.65 1.16 -8.82
N GLY A 159 -4.76 0.56 -8.43
CA GLY A 159 -4.75 -0.68 -7.64
C GLY A 159 -4.19 -1.89 -8.38
N ILE A 160 -4.29 -1.94 -9.71
CA ILE A 160 -3.78 -3.06 -10.51
C ILE A 160 -2.28 -3.31 -10.28
N PRO A 161 -1.38 -2.33 -10.36
CA PRO A 161 0.04 -2.52 -10.06
C PRO A 161 0.33 -3.08 -8.68
N MET A 162 -0.44 -2.64 -7.67
CA MET A 162 -0.24 -3.07 -6.29
C MET A 162 -0.45 -4.58 -6.10
N LEU A 163 -1.22 -5.19 -6.98
CA LEU A 163 -1.48 -6.63 -6.95
C LEU A 163 -0.55 -7.42 -7.85
N LEU A 164 -0.10 -6.81 -8.95
CA LEU A 164 0.86 -7.44 -9.85
C LEU A 164 2.26 -7.57 -9.23
N GLY A 165 2.65 -6.64 -8.34
CA GLY A 165 3.97 -6.61 -7.73
C GLY A 165 4.33 -7.89 -6.97
N PRO A 166 3.52 -8.33 -6.00
CA PRO A 166 3.78 -9.54 -5.23
C PRO A 166 3.86 -10.83 -6.06
N ILE A 167 3.20 -10.88 -7.21
CA ILE A 167 3.21 -12.03 -8.12
C ILE A 167 4.36 -11.90 -9.13
N GLY A 168 4.43 -10.77 -9.81
CA GLY A 168 5.42 -10.53 -10.85
C GLY A 168 6.84 -10.39 -10.32
N GLY A 169 6.99 -9.88 -9.10
CA GLY A 169 8.30 -9.68 -8.49
C GLY A 169 9.11 -10.96 -8.32
N PRO A 170 8.62 -11.99 -7.65
CA PRO A 170 9.32 -13.26 -7.53
C PRO A 170 9.62 -13.93 -8.87
N ILE A 171 8.69 -13.88 -9.82
CA ILE A 171 8.88 -14.48 -11.17
C ILE A 171 9.99 -13.73 -11.91
N LEU A 172 9.88 -12.43 -12.03
CA LEU A 172 10.82 -11.59 -12.74
C LEU A 172 12.17 -11.54 -12.02
N GLY A 173 12.14 -11.41 -10.69
CA GLY A 173 13.33 -11.35 -9.85
C GLY A 173 14.11 -12.66 -9.88
N GLY A 174 13.45 -13.81 -9.78
CA GLY A 174 14.05 -15.12 -9.90
C GLY A 174 14.75 -15.29 -11.24
N TRP A 175 14.03 -15.04 -12.35
CA TRP A 175 14.61 -15.12 -13.69
C TRP A 175 15.82 -14.19 -13.89
N LEU A 176 15.73 -12.95 -13.48
CA LEU A 176 16.82 -11.98 -13.62
C LEU A 176 18.06 -12.37 -12.80
N VAL A 177 17.84 -12.90 -11.59
CA VAL A 177 18.93 -13.27 -10.68
C VAL A 177 19.61 -14.57 -11.12
N ASP A 178 18.82 -15.57 -11.53
CA ASP A 178 19.31 -16.91 -11.85
C ASP A 178 19.91 -17.00 -13.28
N ASP A 179 19.24 -16.35 -14.28
CA ASP A 179 19.57 -16.53 -15.70
C ASP A 179 20.36 -15.36 -16.30
N VAL A 180 20.34 -14.16 -15.69
CA VAL A 180 20.97 -12.96 -16.26
C VAL A 180 22.05 -12.40 -15.33
N SER A 181 21.67 -11.60 -14.35
CA SER A 181 22.52 -11.07 -13.28
C SER A 181 21.64 -10.32 -12.28
N TRP A 182 21.95 -10.40 -10.98
CA TRP A 182 21.27 -9.63 -9.95
C TRP A 182 21.27 -8.11 -10.22
N ARG A 183 22.22 -7.57 -10.96
CA ARG A 183 22.26 -6.14 -11.31
C ARG A 183 21.06 -5.68 -12.13
N TRP A 184 20.49 -6.58 -12.94
CA TRP A 184 19.35 -6.28 -13.78
C TRP A 184 18.05 -6.04 -13.00
N ILE A 185 17.96 -6.51 -11.75
CA ILE A 185 16.82 -6.17 -10.89
C ILE A 185 16.70 -4.65 -10.65
N PHE A 186 17.84 -3.94 -10.73
CA PHE A 186 17.88 -2.48 -10.64
C PHE A 186 17.78 -1.82 -12.02
N PHE A 187 18.51 -2.34 -13.01
CA PHE A 187 18.54 -1.75 -14.35
C PHE A 187 17.18 -1.80 -15.08
N ILE A 188 16.32 -2.75 -14.75
CA ILE A 188 14.95 -2.83 -15.33
C ILE A 188 14.12 -1.56 -15.05
N ASN A 189 14.41 -0.86 -13.96
CA ASN A 189 13.73 0.38 -13.60
C ASN A 189 14.13 1.56 -14.52
N LEU A 190 15.27 1.50 -15.19
CA LEU A 190 15.77 2.59 -16.02
C LEU A 190 14.87 2.83 -17.25
N PRO A 191 14.62 1.84 -18.12
CA PRO A 191 13.76 2.04 -19.28
C PRO A 191 12.34 2.44 -18.87
N ILE A 192 11.77 1.83 -17.81
CA ILE A 192 10.42 2.16 -17.33
C ILE A 192 10.39 3.61 -16.82
N GLY A 193 11.39 4.01 -16.04
CA GLY A 193 11.48 5.35 -15.47
C GLY A 193 11.73 6.44 -16.51
N VAL A 194 12.56 6.19 -17.54
CA VAL A 194 12.77 7.11 -18.66
C VAL A 194 11.46 7.32 -19.42
N VAL A 195 10.72 6.26 -19.72
CA VAL A 195 9.40 6.35 -20.36
C VAL A 195 8.42 7.12 -19.46
N ALA A 196 8.38 6.80 -18.15
CA ALA A 196 7.52 7.49 -17.20
C ALA A 196 7.84 8.99 -17.12
N LEU A 197 9.13 9.38 -17.09
CA LEU A 197 9.57 10.79 -17.09
C LEU A 197 9.17 11.49 -18.38
N PHE A 198 9.39 10.88 -19.53
CA PHE A 198 9.02 11.44 -20.82
C PHE A 198 7.51 11.68 -20.90
N LEU A 199 6.71 10.68 -20.53
CA LEU A 199 5.25 10.79 -20.54
C LEU A 199 4.76 11.80 -19.50
N ALA A 200 5.34 11.83 -18.29
CA ALA A 200 5.02 12.81 -17.26
C ALA A 200 5.28 14.25 -17.74
N ALA A 201 6.41 14.49 -18.41
CA ALA A 201 6.74 15.80 -18.95
C ALA A 201 5.71 16.28 -19.99
N ARG A 202 5.20 15.37 -20.84
CA ARG A 202 4.28 15.68 -21.96
C ARG A 202 2.81 15.70 -21.55
N ILE A 203 2.39 14.80 -20.67
CA ILE A 203 0.96 14.54 -20.37
C ILE A 203 0.48 15.30 -19.15
N LEU A 204 1.33 15.44 -18.09
CA LEU A 204 0.89 16.09 -16.86
C LEU A 204 0.74 17.61 -17.05
N ASP A 205 -0.33 18.15 -16.49
CA ASP A 205 -0.63 19.58 -16.52
C ASP A 205 0.47 20.38 -15.80
N ARG A 206 0.55 21.67 -16.11
CA ARG A 206 1.52 22.57 -15.44
C ARG A 206 1.10 22.79 -13.99
N ASP A 207 2.10 22.87 -13.13
CA ASP A 207 1.89 23.16 -11.71
C ASP A 207 1.46 24.60 -11.46
N THR A 208 0.68 24.77 -10.38
CA THR A 208 0.40 26.07 -9.74
C THR A 208 1.02 26.09 -8.34
N PRO A 209 2.34 26.29 -8.21
CA PRO A 209 3.01 26.24 -6.91
C PRO A 209 2.52 27.34 -5.96
N ARG A 210 2.53 27.04 -4.66
CA ARG A 210 2.22 28.00 -3.58
C ARG A 210 3.50 28.33 -2.79
N PRO A 211 4.28 29.33 -3.20
CA PRO A 211 5.59 29.60 -2.61
C PRO A 211 5.57 30.01 -1.13
N GLY A 212 4.41 30.45 -0.61
CA GLY A 212 4.27 30.91 0.77
C GLY A 212 4.12 29.80 1.82
N GLU A 213 3.95 28.53 1.44
CA GLU A 213 3.74 27.45 2.40
C GLU A 213 5.03 27.12 3.17
N ARG A 214 5.01 27.32 4.50
CA ARG A 214 6.15 27.07 5.39
C ARG A 214 6.21 25.61 5.78
N LEU A 215 7.42 25.03 5.75
CA LEU A 215 7.65 23.66 6.23
C LEU A 215 7.54 23.61 7.76
N ASP A 216 6.76 22.67 8.27
CA ASP A 216 6.76 22.31 9.69
C ASP A 216 8.00 21.45 10.00
N ILE A 217 9.15 22.13 10.20
CA ILE A 217 10.43 21.47 10.47
C ILE A 217 10.35 20.61 11.73
N LEU A 218 9.70 21.09 12.78
CA LEU A 218 9.58 20.31 14.01
C LEU A 218 8.66 19.09 13.82
N GLY A 219 7.56 19.25 13.08
CA GLY A 219 6.73 18.11 12.68
C GLY A 219 7.49 17.08 11.86
N LEU A 220 8.35 17.52 10.95
CA LEU A 220 9.20 16.63 10.15
C LEU A 220 10.22 15.87 11.01
N ILE A 221 10.91 16.56 11.95
CA ILE A 221 11.88 15.95 12.86
C ILE A 221 11.22 14.95 13.80
N LEU A 222 9.98 15.16 14.19
CA LEU A 222 9.24 14.22 15.03
C LEU A 222 8.73 13.02 14.22
N LEU A 223 8.10 13.28 13.06
CA LEU A 223 7.40 12.23 12.32
C LEU A 223 8.33 11.32 11.52
N SER A 224 9.28 11.88 10.77
CA SER A 224 10.13 11.06 9.90
C SER A 224 11.04 10.10 10.66
N PRO A 225 11.83 10.53 11.67
CA PRO A 225 12.56 9.60 12.51
C PRO A 225 11.64 8.71 13.36
N GLY A 226 10.48 9.23 13.78
CA GLY A 226 9.46 8.47 14.50
C GLY A 226 8.95 7.28 13.69
N LEU A 227 8.57 7.49 12.43
CA LEU A 227 8.15 6.42 11.52
C LEU A 227 9.28 5.44 11.23
N ALA A 228 10.48 5.95 10.93
CA ALA A 228 11.63 5.09 10.66
C ALA A 228 11.95 4.20 11.88
N SER A 229 12.03 4.77 13.08
CA SER A 229 12.30 4.01 14.31
C SER A 229 11.19 3.00 14.62
N LEU A 230 9.93 3.39 14.45
CA LEU A 230 8.78 2.51 14.69
C LEU A 230 8.78 1.31 13.72
N ILE A 231 8.92 1.57 12.41
CA ILE A 231 8.95 0.52 11.39
C ILE A 231 10.16 -0.39 11.59
N TYR A 232 11.33 0.17 11.87
CA TYR A 232 12.53 -0.60 12.13
C TYR A 232 12.38 -1.50 13.37
N GLY A 233 11.89 -0.95 14.48
CA GLY A 233 11.69 -1.70 15.72
C GLY A 233 10.68 -2.84 15.55
N LEU A 234 9.55 -2.57 14.89
CA LEU A 234 8.55 -3.60 14.60
C LEU A 234 9.10 -4.68 13.66
N ALA A 235 9.84 -4.31 12.61
CA ALA A 235 10.44 -5.24 11.67
C ALA A 235 11.49 -6.11 12.36
N THR A 236 12.38 -5.52 13.17
CA THR A 236 13.44 -6.23 13.91
C THR A 236 12.86 -7.18 14.95
N GLY A 237 11.87 -6.73 15.73
CA GLY A 237 11.17 -7.58 16.70
C GLY A 237 10.46 -8.76 16.04
N ALA A 238 9.81 -8.53 14.90
CA ALA A 238 9.17 -9.59 14.11
C ALA A 238 10.20 -10.57 13.53
N GLN A 239 11.29 -10.08 12.97
CA GLN A 239 12.34 -10.89 12.33
C GLN A 239 13.05 -11.81 13.33
N HIS A 240 13.41 -11.28 14.51
CA HIS A 240 14.07 -12.07 15.56
C HIS A 240 13.07 -12.80 16.47
N ARG A 241 11.77 -12.55 16.31
CA ARG A 241 10.68 -13.09 17.17
C ARG A 241 10.87 -12.77 18.63
N ASP A 242 11.54 -11.67 18.91
CA ASP A 242 11.85 -11.22 20.26
C ASP A 242 11.74 -9.68 20.32
N PHE A 243 10.63 -9.22 20.86
CA PHE A 243 10.38 -7.79 21.10
C PHE A 243 11.01 -7.31 22.42
N GLY A 244 11.55 -8.23 23.25
CA GLY A 244 12.32 -7.88 24.44
C GLY A 244 13.76 -7.48 24.14
N ARG A 245 14.25 -7.73 22.93
CA ARG A 245 15.58 -7.24 22.50
C ARG A 245 15.65 -5.73 22.61
N ALA A 246 16.76 -5.24 23.14
CA ALA A 246 16.95 -3.81 23.39
C ALA A 246 16.82 -2.98 22.10
N ASP A 247 17.35 -3.44 20.97
CA ASP A 247 17.28 -2.77 19.68
C ASP A 247 15.83 -2.65 19.15
N ALA A 248 15.02 -3.71 19.23
CA ALA A 248 13.64 -3.72 18.82
C ALA A 248 12.75 -2.90 19.78
N LEU A 249 12.91 -3.10 21.09
CA LEU A 249 12.10 -2.45 22.12
C LEU A 249 12.35 -0.94 22.15
N ILE A 250 13.62 -0.52 22.23
CA ILE A 250 13.99 0.90 22.32
C ILE A 250 13.53 1.64 21.07
N THR A 251 13.79 1.10 19.86
CA THR A 251 13.41 1.77 18.61
C THR A 251 11.90 1.81 18.44
N THR A 252 11.16 0.78 18.85
CA THR A 252 9.68 0.79 18.83
C THR A 252 9.12 1.85 19.80
N ILE A 253 9.63 1.91 21.05
CA ILE A 253 9.17 2.90 22.04
C ILE A 253 9.53 4.31 21.60
N VAL A 254 10.76 4.56 21.17
CA VAL A 254 11.20 5.87 20.69
C VAL A 254 10.37 6.30 19.49
N GLY A 255 10.14 5.39 18.53
CA GLY A 255 9.31 5.65 17.37
C GLY A 255 7.87 5.99 17.75
N ALA A 256 7.26 5.21 18.65
CA ALA A 256 5.91 5.45 19.14
C ALA A 256 5.79 6.80 19.85
N VAL A 257 6.74 7.13 20.75
CA VAL A 257 6.77 8.41 21.46
C VAL A 257 6.88 9.58 20.47
N LEU A 258 7.78 9.51 19.51
CA LEU A 258 7.95 10.57 18.50
C LEU A 258 6.68 10.75 17.65
N VAL A 259 6.03 9.66 17.24
CA VAL A 259 4.76 9.72 16.49
C VAL A 259 3.64 10.32 17.34
N VAL A 260 3.54 9.98 18.63
CA VAL A 260 2.57 10.58 19.56
C VAL A 260 2.85 12.08 19.74
N LEU A 261 4.10 12.47 19.97
CA LEU A 261 4.49 13.89 20.08
C LEU A 261 4.17 14.66 18.80
N PHE A 262 4.41 14.04 17.63
CA PHE A 262 3.98 14.60 16.36
C PHE A 262 2.45 14.78 16.30
N ALA A 263 1.68 13.77 16.71
CA ALA A 263 0.21 13.84 16.68
C ALA A 263 -0.32 14.97 17.57
N LEU A 264 0.23 15.14 18.79
CA LEU A 264 -0.11 16.24 19.68
C LEU A 264 0.22 17.60 19.05
N ARG A 265 1.41 17.72 18.45
CA ARG A 265 1.80 18.92 17.71
C ARG A 265 0.90 19.21 16.53
N ALA A 266 0.58 18.21 15.71
CA ALA A 266 -0.26 18.37 14.51
C ALA A 266 -1.67 18.87 14.83
N LEU A 267 -2.19 18.57 16.01
CA LEU A 267 -3.48 19.09 16.48
C LEU A 267 -3.42 20.56 16.92
N THR A 268 -2.25 21.07 17.33
CA THR A 268 -2.07 22.42 17.86
C THR A 268 -1.40 23.40 16.88
N ALA A 269 -0.58 22.90 15.95
CA ALA A 269 0.13 23.74 14.98
C ALA A 269 -0.83 24.43 14.00
N ALA A 270 -0.50 25.66 13.59
CA ALA A 270 -1.28 26.42 12.61
C ALA A 270 -1.20 25.76 11.20
N ASN A 271 0.00 25.36 10.79
CA ASN A 271 0.29 24.70 9.51
C ASN A 271 1.05 23.41 9.76
N PRO A 272 0.38 22.32 10.20
CA PRO A 272 1.04 21.06 10.46
C PRO A 272 1.46 20.38 9.15
N LEU A 273 2.54 19.58 9.22
CA LEU A 273 3.02 18.78 8.08
C LEU A 273 1.93 17.85 7.53
N ILE A 274 1.14 17.26 8.43
CA ILE A 274 -0.05 16.46 8.12
C ILE A 274 -1.19 17.01 8.99
N ASP A 275 -2.29 17.33 8.36
CA ASP A 275 -3.44 17.89 9.07
C ASP A 275 -4.32 16.77 9.66
N LEU A 276 -4.02 16.37 10.90
CA LEU A 276 -4.81 15.37 11.62
C LEU A 276 -6.24 15.86 11.95
N ARG A 277 -6.53 17.17 11.77
CA ARG A 277 -7.89 17.70 11.94
C ARG A 277 -8.84 17.15 10.86
N LEU A 278 -8.31 16.68 9.73
CA LEU A 278 -9.08 15.96 8.72
C LEU A 278 -9.79 14.72 9.30
N LEU A 279 -9.23 14.09 10.35
CA LEU A 279 -9.89 13.00 11.07
C LEU A 279 -11.16 13.41 11.83
N LYS A 280 -11.43 14.71 12.01
CA LYS A 280 -12.72 15.18 12.53
C LYS A 280 -13.84 14.98 11.51
N ARG A 281 -13.53 14.90 10.22
CA ARG A 281 -14.51 14.56 9.19
C ARG A 281 -14.83 13.07 9.26
N ARG A 282 -16.10 12.74 9.46
CA ARG A 282 -16.58 11.37 9.64
C ARG A 282 -16.13 10.43 8.53
N SER A 283 -16.14 10.88 7.28
CA SER A 283 -15.70 10.08 6.12
C SER A 283 -14.21 9.71 6.19
N VAL A 284 -13.37 10.70 6.53
CA VAL A 284 -11.91 10.50 6.64
C VAL A 284 -11.57 9.60 7.82
N ALA A 285 -12.18 9.83 8.99
CA ALA A 285 -11.99 9.01 10.18
C ALA A 285 -12.42 7.55 9.94
N ALA A 286 -13.60 7.37 9.34
CA ALA A 286 -14.13 6.04 9.03
C ALA A 286 -13.24 5.29 8.02
N ALA A 287 -12.80 5.97 6.96
CA ALA A 287 -11.91 5.39 5.97
C ALA A 287 -10.54 5.04 6.58
N SER A 288 -9.96 5.94 7.39
CA SER A 288 -8.69 5.70 8.09
C SER A 288 -8.80 4.52 9.06
N GLY A 289 -9.86 4.44 9.86
CA GLY A 289 -10.09 3.33 10.80
C GLY A 289 -10.29 1.99 10.07
N THR A 290 -11.06 1.98 8.98
CA THR A 290 -11.23 0.80 8.13
C THR A 290 -9.89 0.37 7.53
N MET A 291 -9.09 1.34 7.04
CA MET A 291 -7.79 1.08 6.42
C MET A 291 -6.78 0.53 7.42
N VAL A 292 -6.73 1.04 8.66
CA VAL A 292 -5.87 0.52 9.73
C VAL A 292 -6.14 -0.96 9.97
N LEU A 293 -7.38 -1.32 10.25
CA LEU A 293 -7.73 -2.70 10.60
C LEU A 293 -7.58 -3.65 9.40
N PHE A 294 -8.00 -3.19 8.22
CA PHE A 294 -7.85 -3.96 6.98
C PHE A 294 -6.38 -4.21 6.63
N MET A 295 -5.53 -3.16 6.67
CA MET A 295 -4.10 -3.29 6.34
C MET A 295 -3.33 -4.13 7.35
N CYS A 296 -3.61 -3.99 8.64
CA CYS A 296 -3.02 -4.86 9.67
C CYS A 296 -3.33 -6.33 9.39
N ALA A 297 -4.60 -6.65 9.16
CA ALA A 297 -5.01 -8.03 8.89
C ALA A 297 -4.44 -8.55 7.57
N PHE A 298 -4.54 -7.74 6.51
CA PHE A 298 -4.17 -8.13 5.16
C PHE A 298 -2.66 -8.34 5.00
N MET A 299 -1.84 -7.39 5.44
CA MET A 299 -0.38 -7.51 5.33
C MET A 299 0.17 -8.64 6.21
N GLY A 300 -0.44 -8.84 7.39
CA GLY A 300 -0.11 -9.98 8.23
C GLY A 300 -0.49 -11.31 7.60
N ALA A 301 -1.68 -11.44 7.05
CA ALA A 301 -2.11 -12.64 6.34
C ALA A 301 -1.25 -12.90 5.09
N MET A 302 -0.90 -11.86 4.35
CA MET A 302 -0.02 -11.95 3.18
C MET A 302 1.39 -12.45 3.52
N LEU A 303 1.91 -12.11 4.70
CA LEU A 303 3.18 -12.66 5.19
C LEU A 303 3.05 -14.17 5.49
N LEU A 304 1.94 -14.59 6.08
CA LEU A 304 1.72 -15.97 6.50
C LEU A 304 1.55 -16.95 5.33
N MET A 305 0.95 -16.51 4.22
CA MET A 305 0.64 -17.40 3.09
C MET A 305 1.88 -18.06 2.46
N PRO A 306 2.89 -17.32 1.98
CA PRO A 306 4.07 -17.96 1.43
C PRO A 306 4.82 -18.78 2.49
N LEU A 307 4.80 -18.36 3.76
CA LEU A 307 5.41 -19.13 4.85
C LEU A 307 4.72 -20.47 5.05
N TYR A 308 3.38 -20.54 4.97
CA TYR A 308 2.64 -21.78 5.02
C TYR A 308 3.02 -22.72 3.87
N TYR A 309 3.01 -22.21 2.63
CA TYR A 309 3.39 -23.04 1.48
C TYR A 309 4.83 -23.55 1.56
N GLN A 310 5.75 -22.71 2.03
CA GLN A 310 7.17 -23.11 2.13
C GLN A 310 7.43 -24.02 3.34
N ALA A 311 6.88 -23.70 4.52
CA ALA A 311 7.21 -24.42 5.74
C ALA A 311 6.38 -25.69 5.92
N VAL A 312 5.07 -25.67 5.60
CA VAL A 312 4.17 -26.83 5.80
C VAL A 312 4.11 -27.70 4.56
N ARG A 313 4.01 -27.08 3.37
CA ARG A 313 3.82 -27.81 2.10
C ARG A 313 5.16 -28.09 1.39
N GLN A 314 6.28 -27.57 1.91
CA GLN A 314 7.64 -27.73 1.35
C GLN A 314 7.78 -27.24 -0.09
N GLU A 315 6.94 -26.27 -0.49
CA GLU A 315 7.03 -25.63 -1.79
C GLU A 315 8.21 -24.66 -1.85
N ASN A 316 8.83 -24.54 -3.02
CA ASN A 316 9.84 -23.51 -3.22
C ASN A 316 9.20 -22.09 -3.29
N ALA A 317 10.04 -21.06 -3.24
CA ALA A 317 9.57 -19.68 -3.24
C ALA A 317 8.78 -19.32 -4.52
N PHE A 318 9.19 -19.84 -5.68
CA PHE A 318 8.52 -19.61 -6.96
C PHE A 318 7.12 -20.25 -6.97
N SER A 319 7.01 -21.54 -6.61
CA SER A 319 5.72 -22.25 -6.53
C SER A 319 4.79 -21.56 -5.51
N SER A 320 5.34 -21.16 -4.35
CA SER A 320 4.56 -20.43 -3.33
C SER A 320 4.00 -19.11 -3.87
N GLY A 321 4.77 -18.36 -4.65
CA GLY A 321 4.31 -17.14 -5.32
C GLY A 321 3.22 -17.43 -6.36
N LEU A 322 3.38 -18.49 -7.15
CA LEU A 322 2.39 -18.88 -8.17
C LEU A 322 1.05 -19.31 -7.54
N LEU A 323 1.10 -19.99 -6.39
CA LEU A 323 -0.10 -20.37 -5.64
C LEU A 323 -0.89 -19.19 -5.08
N LEU A 324 -0.28 -18.00 -4.98
CA LEU A 324 -0.95 -16.75 -4.62
C LEU A 324 -1.58 -16.01 -5.83
N ALA A 325 -1.25 -16.41 -7.07
CA ALA A 325 -1.74 -15.76 -8.28
C ALA A 325 -3.27 -15.68 -8.36
N PRO A 326 -4.06 -16.71 -7.97
CA PRO A 326 -5.52 -16.63 -7.98
C PRO A 326 -6.09 -15.44 -7.21
N GLN A 327 -5.49 -15.08 -6.07
CA GLN A 327 -5.88 -13.93 -5.27
C GLN A 327 -5.69 -12.61 -6.05
N GLY A 328 -4.54 -12.45 -6.69
CA GLY A 328 -4.25 -11.28 -7.54
C GLY A 328 -5.21 -11.19 -8.72
N ILE A 329 -5.48 -12.31 -9.39
CA ILE A 329 -6.42 -12.37 -10.53
C ILE A 329 -7.83 -11.96 -10.07
N GLY A 330 -8.31 -12.49 -8.94
CA GLY A 330 -9.61 -12.13 -8.36
C GLY A 330 -9.74 -10.62 -8.12
N ALA A 331 -8.72 -10.02 -7.52
CA ALA A 331 -8.72 -8.58 -7.25
C ALA A 331 -8.64 -7.74 -8.53
N MET A 332 -7.86 -8.16 -9.54
CA MET A 332 -7.80 -7.48 -10.84
C MET A 332 -9.15 -7.48 -11.56
N VAL A 333 -9.93 -8.56 -11.47
CA VAL A 333 -11.27 -8.65 -12.06
C VAL A 333 -12.24 -7.68 -11.39
N THR A 334 -12.21 -7.57 -10.06
CA THR A 334 -13.19 -6.76 -9.34
C THR A 334 -12.80 -5.31 -9.14
N MET A 335 -11.52 -4.92 -9.25
CA MET A 335 -11.11 -3.53 -9.10
C MET A 335 -11.84 -2.56 -10.06
N PRO A 336 -11.91 -2.81 -11.37
CA PRO A 336 -12.64 -1.93 -12.28
C PRO A 336 -14.14 -1.88 -11.98
N VAL A 337 -14.71 -3.02 -11.57
CA VAL A 337 -16.13 -3.12 -11.20
C VAL A 337 -16.39 -2.35 -9.91
N GLY A 338 -15.54 -2.56 -8.90
CA GLY A 338 -15.58 -1.86 -7.61
C GLY A 338 -15.45 -0.36 -7.75
N GLY A 339 -14.54 0.11 -8.62
CA GLY A 339 -14.40 1.53 -8.94
C GLY A 339 -15.67 2.13 -9.54
N LYS A 340 -16.22 1.52 -10.60
CA LYS A 340 -17.48 1.96 -11.22
C LYS A 340 -18.67 1.91 -10.24
N LEU A 341 -18.71 0.89 -9.41
CA LEU A 341 -19.77 0.71 -8.42
C LEU A 341 -19.67 1.76 -7.31
N THR A 342 -18.44 2.12 -6.90
CA THR A 342 -18.18 3.20 -5.95
C THR A 342 -18.77 4.53 -6.42
N ASP A 343 -18.57 4.87 -7.68
CA ASP A 343 -19.09 6.10 -8.26
C ASP A 343 -20.61 6.06 -8.46
N ARG A 344 -21.22 4.86 -8.57
CA ARG A 344 -22.68 4.69 -8.77
C ARG A 344 -23.49 4.59 -7.50
N ILE A 345 -23.04 3.80 -6.52
CA ILE A 345 -23.83 3.50 -5.30
C ILE A 345 -23.19 4.03 -4.00
N GLY A 346 -22.02 4.67 -4.14
CA GLY A 346 -21.23 5.21 -3.03
C GLY A 346 -20.25 4.20 -2.43
N PRO A 347 -19.09 4.70 -1.96
CA PRO A 347 -17.97 3.84 -1.51
C PRO A 347 -18.34 2.97 -0.30
N GLY A 348 -19.12 3.47 0.64
CA GLY A 348 -19.45 2.74 1.86
C GLY A 348 -20.18 1.43 1.60
N ARG A 349 -21.10 1.37 0.60
CA ARG A 349 -21.78 0.12 0.24
C ARG A 349 -20.83 -0.88 -0.41
N VAL A 350 -19.95 -0.40 -1.29
CA VAL A 350 -18.97 -1.26 -1.99
C VAL A 350 -17.98 -1.84 -1.01
N VAL A 351 -17.46 -1.03 -0.08
CA VAL A 351 -16.53 -1.49 0.97
C VAL A 351 -17.18 -2.55 1.87
N LEU A 352 -18.44 -2.36 2.28
CA LEU A 352 -19.13 -3.35 3.11
C LEU A 352 -19.32 -4.70 2.41
N ILE A 353 -19.67 -4.69 1.11
CA ILE A 353 -19.76 -5.92 0.30
C ILE A 353 -18.37 -6.56 0.18
N GLY A 354 -17.34 -5.77 -0.15
CA GLY A 354 -15.97 -6.23 -0.26
C GLY A 354 -15.45 -6.85 1.05
N LEU A 355 -15.65 -6.17 2.17
CA LEU A 355 -15.28 -6.69 3.50
C LEU A 355 -16.00 -8.00 3.83
N LEU A 356 -17.29 -8.11 3.53
CA LEU A 356 -18.04 -9.35 3.76
C LEU A 356 -17.41 -10.52 2.99
N VAL A 357 -17.09 -10.30 1.71
CA VAL A 357 -16.45 -11.32 0.88
C VAL A 357 -15.07 -11.65 1.41
N VAL A 358 -14.26 -10.65 1.81
CA VAL A 358 -12.92 -10.90 2.38
C VAL A 358 -13.01 -11.67 3.69
N VAL A 359 -13.85 -11.26 4.63
CA VAL A 359 -14.00 -11.95 5.93
C VAL A 359 -14.45 -13.39 5.72
N ALA A 360 -15.49 -13.60 4.90
CA ALA A 360 -15.99 -14.95 4.60
C ALA A 360 -14.92 -15.82 3.94
N SER A 361 -14.14 -15.24 3.01
CA SER A 361 -13.08 -15.98 2.30
C SER A 361 -11.89 -16.28 3.21
N VAL A 362 -11.44 -15.33 4.05
CA VAL A 362 -10.35 -15.59 5.00
C VAL A 362 -10.79 -16.60 6.06
N ALA A 363 -12.02 -16.53 6.54
CA ALA A 363 -12.57 -17.55 7.45
C ALA A 363 -12.65 -18.91 6.76
N GLY A 364 -13.15 -18.98 5.53
CA GLY A 364 -13.18 -20.20 4.73
C GLY A 364 -11.79 -20.76 4.47
N PHE A 365 -10.81 -19.90 4.10
CA PHE A 365 -9.41 -20.28 3.95
C PHE A 365 -8.87 -20.89 5.25
N THR A 366 -9.11 -20.21 6.36
CA THR A 366 -8.68 -20.66 7.69
C THR A 366 -9.30 -22.01 8.05
N ALA A 367 -10.58 -22.21 7.77
CA ALA A 367 -11.28 -23.46 8.09
C ALA A 367 -10.74 -24.66 7.29
N VAL A 368 -10.30 -24.45 6.04
CA VAL A 368 -9.78 -25.52 5.18
C VAL A 368 -8.26 -25.63 5.20
N LEU A 369 -7.55 -24.83 6.01
CA LEU A 369 -6.10 -24.79 6.07
C LEU A 369 -5.53 -25.97 6.84
N HIS A 370 -5.27 -27.08 6.14
CA HIS A 370 -4.63 -28.28 6.67
C HIS A 370 -3.40 -28.66 5.84
N ALA A 371 -2.55 -29.56 6.38
CA ALA A 371 -1.31 -29.96 5.72
C ALA A 371 -1.50 -30.63 4.35
N ASP A 372 -2.68 -31.17 4.07
CA ASP A 372 -3.02 -31.97 2.87
C ASP A 372 -4.10 -31.35 1.99
N THR A 373 -4.61 -30.15 2.32
CA THR A 373 -5.67 -29.48 1.55
C THR A 373 -5.26 -29.30 0.09
N SER A 374 -6.17 -29.64 -0.82
CA SER A 374 -5.95 -29.51 -2.27
C SER A 374 -5.65 -28.05 -2.65
N TYR A 375 -4.65 -27.84 -3.51
CA TYR A 375 -4.30 -26.52 -4.03
C TYR A 375 -5.45 -25.86 -4.82
N TRP A 376 -6.34 -26.66 -5.44
CA TRP A 376 -7.52 -26.14 -6.11
C TRP A 376 -8.51 -25.50 -5.13
N VAL A 377 -8.68 -26.10 -3.95
CA VAL A 377 -9.53 -25.54 -2.89
C VAL A 377 -8.92 -24.26 -2.36
N LEU A 378 -7.63 -24.28 -1.99
CA LEU A 378 -6.92 -23.09 -1.52
C LEU A 378 -6.94 -21.96 -2.56
N GLY A 379 -6.65 -22.29 -3.83
CA GLY A 379 -6.67 -21.34 -4.94
C GLY A 379 -8.03 -20.72 -5.20
N SER A 380 -9.11 -21.55 -5.12
CA SER A 380 -10.48 -21.05 -5.30
C SER A 380 -10.88 -20.07 -4.19
N VAL A 381 -10.54 -20.37 -2.95
CA VAL A 381 -10.81 -19.47 -1.82
C VAL A 381 -9.97 -18.20 -1.91
N LEU A 382 -8.70 -18.31 -2.30
CA LEU A 382 -7.83 -17.15 -2.56
C LEU A 382 -8.37 -16.26 -3.69
N PHE A 383 -8.91 -16.86 -4.75
CA PHE A 383 -9.55 -16.09 -5.83
C PHE A 383 -10.75 -15.29 -5.31
N VAL A 384 -11.64 -15.91 -4.53
CA VAL A 384 -12.80 -15.21 -3.93
C VAL A 384 -12.35 -14.14 -2.95
N MET A 385 -11.29 -14.38 -2.17
CA MET A 385 -10.68 -13.37 -1.30
C MET A 385 -10.18 -12.17 -2.11
N GLY A 386 -9.55 -12.44 -3.25
CA GLY A 386 -9.13 -11.39 -4.20
C GLY A 386 -10.30 -10.55 -4.71
N LEU A 387 -11.43 -11.19 -5.08
CA LEU A 387 -12.64 -10.47 -5.49
C LEU A 387 -13.08 -9.45 -4.42
N GLY A 388 -13.09 -9.83 -3.15
CA GLY A 388 -13.44 -8.93 -2.04
C GLY A 388 -12.43 -7.80 -1.84
N MET A 389 -11.13 -8.08 -2.01
CA MET A 389 -10.07 -7.08 -1.88
C MET A 389 -10.19 -5.95 -2.88
N GLY A 390 -10.46 -6.27 -4.16
CA GLY A 390 -10.64 -5.27 -5.20
C GLY A 390 -11.80 -4.30 -4.90
N MET A 391 -12.80 -4.75 -4.12
CA MET A 391 -13.93 -3.94 -3.68
C MET A 391 -13.70 -3.23 -2.34
N THR A 392 -12.59 -3.46 -1.64
CA THR A 392 -12.36 -2.89 -0.30
C THR A 392 -11.31 -1.79 -0.32
N MET A 393 -10.10 -2.08 -0.79
CA MET A 393 -8.94 -1.22 -0.61
C MET A 393 -9.10 0.13 -1.32
N MET A 394 -9.36 0.12 -2.63
CA MET A 394 -9.46 1.34 -3.41
C MET A 394 -10.73 2.15 -3.12
N PRO A 395 -11.93 1.54 -2.96
CA PRO A 395 -13.12 2.26 -2.51
C PRO A 395 -12.98 2.92 -1.14
N THR A 396 -12.24 2.30 -0.19
CA THR A 396 -11.98 2.94 1.12
C THR A 396 -11.15 4.21 0.96
N MET A 397 -10.12 4.19 0.12
CA MET A 397 -9.32 5.38 -0.18
C MET A 397 -10.12 6.46 -0.90
N ALA A 398 -10.98 6.07 -1.86
CA ALA A 398 -11.89 6.96 -2.52
C ALA A 398 -12.86 7.64 -1.53
N ALA A 399 -13.38 6.90 -0.54
CA ALA A 399 -14.28 7.41 0.49
C ALA A 399 -13.65 8.54 1.33
N ALA A 400 -12.35 8.45 1.59
CA ALA A 400 -11.62 9.48 2.34
C ALA A 400 -11.44 10.75 1.50
N ILE A 401 -11.11 10.60 0.21
CA ILE A 401 -10.65 11.71 -0.65
C ILE A 401 -11.83 12.48 -1.28
N GLN A 402 -12.89 11.79 -1.70
CA GLN A 402 -14.01 12.39 -2.45
C GLN A 402 -14.77 13.50 -1.73
N THR A 403 -14.67 13.60 -0.40
CA THR A 403 -15.32 14.62 0.42
C THR A 403 -14.41 15.82 0.71
N LEU A 404 -13.18 15.82 0.19
CA LEU A 404 -12.17 16.84 0.44
C LEU A 404 -12.16 17.89 -0.66
N VAL A 405 -11.84 19.14 -0.30
CA VAL A 405 -11.55 20.17 -1.27
C VAL A 405 -10.19 19.93 -1.92
N HIS A 406 -10.00 20.45 -3.14
CA HIS A 406 -8.80 20.23 -3.97
C HIS A 406 -7.47 20.43 -3.21
N ASP A 407 -7.41 21.44 -2.36
CA ASP A 407 -6.23 21.82 -1.59
C ASP A 407 -5.88 20.86 -0.43
N GLU A 408 -6.87 20.11 0.06
CA GLU A 408 -6.69 19.14 1.14
C GLU A 408 -6.22 17.77 0.64
N VAL A 409 -6.44 17.46 -0.65
CA VAL A 409 -6.13 16.14 -1.25
C VAL A 409 -4.67 15.73 -1.08
N PRO A 410 -3.65 16.60 -1.30
CA PRO A 410 -2.25 16.20 -1.10
C PRO A 410 -1.94 15.80 0.35
N LYS A 411 -2.45 16.57 1.33
CA LYS A 411 -2.24 16.31 2.76
C LYS A 411 -2.94 15.02 3.19
N ALA A 412 -4.16 14.80 2.70
CA ALA A 412 -4.92 13.58 2.97
C ALA A 412 -4.29 12.34 2.33
N SER A 413 -3.84 12.42 1.07
CA SER A 413 -3.15 11.33 0.39
C SER A 413 -1.88 10.92 1.14
N THR A 414 -1.09 11.90 1.59
CA THR A 414 0.10 11.66 2.42
C THR A 414 -0.27 10.98 3.74
N MET A 415 -1.29 11.48 4.45
CA MET A 415 -1.77 10.89 5.70
C MET A 415 -2.22 9.43 5.51
N LEU A 416 -3.02 9.15 4.48
CA LEU A 416 -3.50 7.79 4.20
C LEU A 416 -2.36 6.83 3.85
N ASN A 417 -1.35 7.29 3.10
CA ASN A 417 -0.17 6.47 2.81
C ASN A 417 0.64 6.15 4.08
N ILE A 418 0.78 7.09 5.01
CA ILE A 418 1.45 6.85 6.29
C ILE A 418 0.65 5.86 7.13
N ILE A 419 -0.66 6.04 7.23
CA ILE A 419 -1.56 5.11 7.91
C ILE A 419 -1.40 3.70 7.33
N GLN A 420 -1.39 3.57 6.02
CA GLN A 420 -1.20 2.29 5.33
C GLN A 420 0.15 1.65 5.68
N GLN A 421 1.24 2.41 5.65
CA GLN A 421 2.58 1.91 5.91
C GLN A 421 2.76 1.47 7.37
N VAL A 422 2.30 2.27 8.33
CA VAL A 422 2.36 1.94 9.76
C VAL A 422 1.48 0.72 10.06
N SER A 423 0.27 0.70 9.54
CA SER A 423 -0.66 -0.43 9.75
C SER A 423 -0.13 -1.73 9.16
N ALA A 424 0.51 -1.67 7.98
CA ALA A 424 1.17 -2.83 7.37
C ALA A 424 2.28 -3.38 8.26
N SER A 425 3.13 -2.49 8.82
CA SER A 425 4.23 -2.88 9.71
C SER A 425 3.73 -3.48 11.03
N ILE A 426 2.69 -2.88 11.62
CA ILE A 426 2.04 -3.43 12.82
C ILE A 426 1.44 -4.80 12.52
N GLY A 427 0.74 -4.94 11.41
CA GLY A 427 0.08 -6.19 11.01
C GLY A 427 1.06 -7.34 10.80
N THR A 428 2.15 -7.10 10.07
CA THR A 428 3.21 -8.10 9.86
C THR A 428 3.89 -8.50 11.17
N ALA A 429 4.20 -7.52 12.03
CA ALA A 429 4.79 -7.76 13.34
C ALA A 429 3.85 -8.58 14.23
N LEU A 430 2.57 -8.18 14.34
CA LEU A 430 1.56 -8.87 15.13
C LEU A 430 1.40 -10.33 14.70
N MET A 431 1.21 -10.57 13.40
CA MET A 431 1.01 -11.93 12.89
C MET A 431 2.27 -12.81 13.04
N SER A 432 3.47 -12.24 12.92
CA SER A 432 4.72 -12.95 13.17
C SER A 432 4.82 -13.44 14.62
N VAL A 433 4.46 -12.59 15.59
CA VAL A 433 4.45 -12.97 17.02
C VAL A 433 3.41 -14.03 17.31
N LEU A 434 2.20 -13.82 16.80
CA LEU A 434 1.09 -14.79 17.00
C LEU A 434 1.46 -16.15 16.43
N LEU A 435 2.05 -16.20 15.22
CA LEU A 435 2.52 -17.43 14.61
C LEU A 435 3.65 -18.08 15.43
N ALA A 436 4.64 -17.30 15.88
CA ALA A 436 5.74 -17.83 16.68
C ALA A 436 5.24 -18.46 17.99
N ASN A 437 4.31 -17.79 18.68
CA ASN A 437 3.67 -18.31 19.90
C ASN A 437 2.85 -19.57 19.60
N ALA A 438 2.07 -19.59 18.52
CA ALA A 438 1.27 -20.75 18.14
C ALA A 438 2.16 -21.96 17.80
N LEU A 439 3.26 -21.74 17.06
CA LEU A 439 4.24 -22.80 16.75
C LEU A 439 4.91 -23.35 18.01
N THR A 440 5.35 -22.49 18.93
CA THR A 440 5.95 -22.91 20.20
C THR A 440 4.98 -23.75 21.04
N HIS A 441 3.70 -23.35 21.06
CA HIS A 441 2.68 -24.04 21.83
C HIS A 441 2.29 -25.42 21.24
N LYS A 442 2.25 -25.51 19.88
CA LYS A 442 1.82 -26.73 19.16
C LYS A 442 2.97 -27.74 18.96
N LEU A 443 4.21 -27.29 18.84
CA LEU A 443 5.36 -28.14 18.56
C LEU A 443 6.22 -28.44 19.81
N GLY A 444 5.92 -27.82 20.95
CA GLY A 444 6.74 -27.89 22.16
C GLY A 444 8.09 -27.19 21.96
N GLY A 445 8.93 -27.15 23.02
CA GLY A 445 10.23 -26.46 23.00
C GLY A 445 11.27 -26.97 21.98
N ALA A 446 10.99 -28.08 21.27
CA ALA A 446 11.84 -28.61 20.19
C ALA A 446 11.86 -27.70 18.94
N ALA A 447 10.91 -26.79 18.78
CA ALA A 447 10.80 -25.87 17.65
C ALA A 447 11.48 -24.52 17.87
N GLY A 448 12.27 -24.35 18.91
CA GLY A 448 13.00 -23.09 19.20
C GLY A 448 13.98 -22.62 18.11
N GLY A 449 14.20 -23.43 17.08
CA GLY A 449 15.02 -23.07 15.90
C GLY A 449 14.26 -22.33 14.79
N GLY A 450 12.95 -22.09 14.92
CA GLY A 450 12.15 -21.32 13.96
C GLY A 450 11.86 -22.01 12.62
N LEU A 451 11.12 -21.33 11.76
CA LEU A 451 10.78 -21.79 10.40
C LEU A 451 12.00 -22.09 9.51
N SER A 452 13.15 -21.49 9.79
CA SER A 452 14.44 -21.79 9.12
C SER A 452 14.97 -23.20 9.43
N ALA A 453 14.63 -23.77 10.59
CA ALA A 453 14.99 -25.14 10.93
C ALA A 453 14.13 -26.17 10.16
N SER A 454 12.92 -25.84 9.75
CA SER A 454 12.02 -26.72 9.00
C SER A 454 12.55 -27.06 7.59
N GLN A 455 13.35 -26.22 6.99
CA GLN A 455 13.96 -26.45 5.67
C GLN A 455 15.01 -27.58 5.67
N LYS A 456 15.52 -27.98 6.84
CA LYS A 456 16.53 -29.05 6.99
C LYS A 456 16.01 -30.30 7.72
N VAL A 457 14.72 -30.36 7.99
CA VAL A 457 14.11 -31.49 8.73
C VAL A 457 13.94 -32.70 7.80
N PRO A 458 14.35 -33.91 8.21
CA PRO A 458 14.13 -35.12 7.43
C PRO A 458 12.65 -35.35 7.10
N PRO A 459 12.30 -35.90 5.91
CA PRO A 459 10.90 -36.07 5.46
C PRO A 459 10.02 -36.82 6.45
N GLN A 460 10.57 -37.79 7.18
CA GLN A 460 9.86 -38.59 8.17
C GLN A 460 9.43 -37.78 9.41
N ILE A 461 10.24 -36.80 9.82
CA ILE A 461 9.91 -35.90 10.92
C ILE A 461 8.92 -34.86 10.41
N MET A 462 9.13 -34.37 9.18
CA MET A 462 8.23 -33.38 8.57
C MET A 462 6.79 -33.89 8.47
N GLN A 463 6.57 -35.14 8.09
CA GLN A 463 5.24 -35.73 8.06
C GLN A 463 4.54 -35.70 9.43
N LYS A 464 5.28 -35.80 10.53
CA LYS A 464 4.71 -35.75 11.90
C LYS A 464 4.41 -34.33 12.37
N ILE A 465 5.17 -33.34 11.93
CA ILE A 465 5.01 -31.95 12.40
C ILE A 465 4.16 -31.08 11.47
N ALA A 466 3.91 -31.50 10.21
CA ALA A 466 3.16 -30.72 9.23
C ALA A 466 1.74 -30.42 9.70
N GLY A 467 1.05 -31.37 10.32
CA GLY A 467 -0.27 -31.18 10.92
C GLY A 467 -0.28 -30.10 12.01
N PRO A 468 0.49 -30.29 13.11
CA PRO A 468 0.62 -29.28 14.15
C PRO A 468 1.10 -27.91 13.66
N MET A 469 1.96 -27.87 12.62
CA MET A 469 2.34 -26.60 11.96
C MET A 469 1.16 -25.94 11.26
N ALA A 470 0.39 -26.71 10.46
CA ALA A 470 -0.79 -26.19 9.79
C ALA A 470 -1.80 -25.62 10.79
N ASP A 471 -2.02 -26.32 11.93
CA ASP A 471 -2.88 -25.86 13.03
C ASP A 471 -2.39 -24.55 13.66
N ALA A 472 -1.07 -24.35 13.75
CA ALA A 472 -0.50 -23.08 14.23
C ALA A 472 -0.77 -21.93 13.25
N PHE A 473 -0.64 -22.17 11.94
CA PHE A 473 -1.04 -21.20 10.92
C PHE A 473 -2.53 -20.93 10.97
N GLN A 474 -3.36 -21.96 11.07
CA GLN A 474 -4.81 -21.84 11.17
C GLN A 474 -5.23 -20.97 12.36
N SER A 475 -4.70 -21.25 13.56
CA SER A 475 -5.00 -20.47 14.76
C SER A 475 -4.56 -19.01 14.62
N THR A 476 -3.46 -18.73 13.91
CA THR A 476 -2.97 -17.39 13.65
C THR A 476 -3.88 -16.65 12.65
N TYR A 477 -4.37 -17.32 11.62
CA TYR A 477 -5.31 -16.71 10.65
C TYR A 477 -6.64 -16.29 11.28
N TRP A 478 -7.12 -16.97 12.34
CA TRP A 478 -8.32 -16.52 13.06
C TRP A 478 -8.19 -15.12 13.66
N TRP A 479 -6.98 -14.69 14.03
CA TRP A 479 -6.74 -13.30 14.44
C TRP A 479 -6.91 -12.33 13.28
N ALA A 480 -6.48 -12.71 12.07
CA ALA A 480 -6.73 -11.91 10.87
C ALA A 480 -8.23 -11.79 10.58
N VAL A 481 -9.00 -12.88 10.71
CA VAL A 481 -10.46 -12.86 10.59
C VAL A 481 -11.07 -11.88 11.60
N GLY A 482 -10.63 -11.92 12.86
CA GLY A 482 -11.09 -11.02 13.93
C GLY A 482 -10.83 -9.55 13.59
N LEU A 483 -9.62 -9.20 13.14
CA LEU A 483 -9.27 -7.84 12.73
C LEU A 483 -10.10 -7.36 11.52
N LEU A 484 -10.32 -8.25 10.53
CA LEU A 484 -11.16 -7.93 9.37
C LEU A 484 -12.62 -7.76 9.77
N ALA A 485 -13.12 -8.54 10.70
CA ALA A 485 -14.47 -8.38 11.24
C ALA A 485 -14.62 -7.05 11.99
N LEU A 486 -13.61 -6.66 12.79
CA LEU A 486 -13.59 -5.36 13.46
C LEU A 486 -13.58 -4.19 12.44
N ALA A 487 -13.02 -4.37 11.25
CA ALA A 487 -13.02 -3.34 10.21
C ALA A 487 -14.45 -2.95 9.73
N PHE A 488 -15.46 -3.80 9.96
CA PHE A 488 -16.85 -3.44 9.70
C PHE A 488 -17.32 -2.25 10.55
N ILE A 489 -16.84 -2.10 11.78
CA ILE A 489 -17.28 -1.03 12.68
C ILE A 489 -17.05 0.36 12.05
N PRO A 490 -15.82 0.74 11.71
CA PRO A 490 -15.61 2.00 11.02
C PRO A 490 -16.19 2.02 9.59
N ALA A 491 -16.22 0.88 8.87
CA ALA A 491 -16.78 0.82 7.53
C ALA A 491 -18.28 1.15 7.47
N LEU A 492 -19.04 0.84 8.52
CA LEU A 492 -20.45 1.23 8.65
C LEU A 492 -20.66 2.75 8.65
N LEU A 493 -19.63 3.52 9.02
CA LEU A 493 -19.66 4.97 9.09
C LEU A 493 -19.28 5.65 7.76
N LEU A 494 -18.83 4.86 6.75
CA LEU A 494 -18.45 5.39 5.44
C LEU A 494 -19.67 5.99 4.69
N PRO A 495 -19.43 7.01 3.86
CA PRO A 495 -20.51 7.64 3.08
C PRO A 495 -21.11 6.64 2.09
N ARG A 496 -22.45 6.53 2.12
CA ARG A 496 -23.23 5.60 1.31
C ARG A 496 -23.94 6.27 0.13
N HIS A 497 -23.77 7.58 -0.01
CA HIS A 497 -24.37 8.37 -1.07
C HIS A 497 -23.40 8.49 -2.25
N LYS A 498 -23.99 8.72 -3.44
CA LYS A 498 -23.21 9.07 -4.63
C LYS A 498 -22.38 10.32 -4.34
N PRO A 499 -21.15 10.44 -4.89
CA PRO A 499 -20.44 11.70 -4.89
C PRO A 499 -21.31 12.74 -5.60
N THR A 500 -21.78 13.73 -4.87
CA THR A 500 -22.42 14.90 -5.47
C THR A 500 -21.29 15.76 -6.03
N SER A 501 -21.34 16.06 -7.34
CA SER A 501 -20.61 17.18 -7.90
C SER A 501 -21.07 18.42 -7.12
N SER A 502 -20.25 18.87 -6.18
CA SER A 502 -20.47 20.16 -5.54
C SER A 502 -20.41 21.19 -6.67
N SER A 503 -21.54 21.81 -6.94
CA SER A 503 -21.67 22.95 -7.82
C SER A 503 -20.86 24.12 -7.21
N ALA A 504 -19.55 24.11 -7.51
CA ALA A 504 -18.66 25.25 -7.25
C ALA A 504 -18.92 26.42 -8.24
N ASP A 505 -19.99 26.36 -9.01
CA ASP A 505 -20.46 27.40 -9.94
C ASP A 505 -21.78 28.02 -9.47
N THR A 506 -21.88 28.35 -8.21
CA THR A 506 -22.83 29.39 -7.84
C THR A 506 -22.08 30.73 -7.92
N PRO A 507 -22.35 31.59 -8.92
CA PRO A 507 -21.77 32.92 -8.92
C PRO A 507 -22.19 33.61 -7.63
N MET A 508 -21.24 34.10 -6.83
CA MET A 508 -21.56 34.98 -5.71
C MET A 508 -22.30 36.19 -6.27
N PRO A 509 -23.44 36.56 -5.74
CA PRO A 509 -24.09 37.82 -6.10
C PRO A 509 -23.11 38.94 -5.72
N MET A 510 -22.69 39.71 -6.73
CA MET A 510 -21.95 40.95 -6.52
C MET A 510 -22.94 41.95 -5.85
N HIS A 511 -22.67 42.25 -4.60
CA HIS A 511 -23.21 43.42 -3.92
C HIS A 511 -22.15 44.47 -3.72
#